data_41911172308e819213288d80f0a72de3
#
_entry.id   41911172308e819213288d80f0a72de3
#
_cell.length_a   1.000
_cell.length_b   1.000
_cell.length_c   1.000
_cell.angle_alpha   90.00
_cell.angle_beta   90.00
_cell.angle_gamma   90.00
#
_symmetry.space_group_name_H-M   'P 1'
#
loop_
_entity.id
_entity.type
_entity.pdbx_description
1 polymer ?
#
loop_
_entity_poly.entity_id
_entity_poly.type
_entity_poly.pdbx_seq_one_letter_code
_entity_poly.pdbx_strand_id
1 'polypeptide(L)'
;MSLATLSTSDLILRVFVDGIPILPEFSNQIRRVEVESQVNLPSSCEIEFTDPDLLIPVECGLEIGNFVEVRAVTGDDAAGEAIFFGQVETLEIQFENAGGRLSVVRAYDASHRLLHGQKTMGYPMMSYSEVAEVVGAEHAIITEAVPHPVVHEMVVQANETYWDFLVRLAKEIGYVVNVAINPLTGTPTLHFGPTMPAETAPPPIGIDPSPLSFSIGDDRIINLEASVSGSGITAASSARGWDQSLGLPSLGEAPTLSDTSLNTVLPEELGAELGGVNQFVRLDRLAGNEAATEAASEGLAARLSGAYANIEIEMRGNPSIMPNRAISLADAGLLTGEYTVTSSIHTFAPNLTGYRTSLVCSGLEDRTLAGLQDSAVTSSKLTGVYSAIVTDTEDPEAMGRVLLSFPWLSETYVSP
;
A
#
# COMPACT_ATOMS: atom_id res chain seq x y z
N MET A 1 7.96 27.07 19.33
CA MET A 1 9.22 27.46 18.65
C MET A 1 8.92 27.32 17.18
N SER A 2 8.90 28.41 16.43
CA SER A 2 8.59 28.41 15.00
C SER A 2 9.62 27.57 14.27
N LEU A 3 9.19 26.48 13.63
CA LEU A 3 10.00 25.75 12.64
C LEU A 3 10.29 26.76 11.52
N ALA A 4 11.54 27.13 11.37
CA ALA A 4 11.97 27.94 10.25
C ALA A 4 11.59 27.21 8.98
N THR A 5 10.79 27.84 8.11
CA THR A 5 10.58 27.40 6.74
C THR A 5 11.93 27.37 6.04
N LEU A 6 12.57 26.22 6.02
CA LEU A 6 13.77 25.97 5.23
C LEU A 6 13.40 26.21 3.76
N SER A 7 14.13 27.03 3.08
CA SER A 7 13.95 27.20 1.64
C SER A 7 14.27 25.88 0.97
N THR A 8 13.28 25.26 0.32
CA THR A 8 13.40 23.97 -0.38
C THR A 8 14.41 23.97 -1.54
N SER A 9 15.06 25.09 -1.81
CA SER A 9 16.04 25.23 -2.89
C SER A 9 17.41 24.60 -2.62
N ASP A 10 17.66 24.18 -1.37
CA ASP A 10 19.00 23.72 -0.95
C ASP A 10 19.01 22.25 -0.47
N LEU A 11 17.87 21.53 -0.57
CA LEU A 11 17.80 20.11 -0.20
C LEU A 11 18.48 19.24 -1.27
N ILE A 12 19.36 18.36 -0.83
CA ILE A 12 20.01 17.33 -1.63
C ILE A 12 19.78 15.96 -1.00
N LEU A 13 19.85 14.89 -1.80
CA LEU A 13 19.89 13.54 -1.27
C LEU A 13 21.34 13.10 -1.07
N ARG A 14 21.63 12.57 0.12
CA ARG A 14 22.93 12.02 0.49
C ARG A 14 22.80 10.53 0.76
N VAL A 15 23.73 9.76 0.23
CA VAL A 15 23.78 8.30 0.37
C VAL A 15 24.75 7.92 1.47
N PHE A 16 24.35 6.97 2.30
CA PHE A 16 25.16 6.37 3.36
C PHE A 16 25.21 4.85 3.12
N VAL A 17 26.36 4.27 3.39
CA VAL A 17 26.59 2.81 3.35
C VAL A 17 27.04 2.38 4.74
N ASP A 18 26.31 1.44 5.33
CA ASP A 18 26.53 0.98 6.72
C ASP A 18 26.65 2.14 7.74
N GLY A 19 25.85 3.19 7.54
CA GLY A 19 25.81 4.39 8.38
C GLY A 19 26.92 5.41 8.10
N ILE A 20 27.79 5.18 7.11
CA ILE A 20 28.90 6.08 6.74
C ILE A 20 28.53 6.79 5.42
N PRO A 21 28.57 8.14 5.35
CA PRO A 21 28.32 8.84 4.11
C PRO A 21 29.38 8.48 3.07
N ILE A 22 28.97 8.25 1.82
CA ILE A 22 29.94 8.04 0.73
C ILE A 22 30.80 9.29 0.53
N LEU A 23 32.04 9.08 0.14
CA LEU A 23 32.99 10.16 -0.03
C LEU A 23 32.54 11.16 -1.12
N PRO A 24 32.93 12.46 -1.00
CA PRO A 24 32.53 13.49 -1.96
C PRO A 24 32.93 13.19 -3.40
N GLU A 25 34.06 12.50 -3.60
CA GLU A 25 34.52 12.08 -4.93
C GLU A 25 33.56 11.14 -5.63
N PHE A 26 32.89 10.25 -4.89
CA PHE A 26 31.87 9.34 -5.41
C PHE A 26 30.48 10.01 -5.47
N SER A 27 30.13 10.82 -4.46
CA SER A 27 28.86 11.59 -4.47
C SER A 27 28.76 12.49 -5.70
N ASN A 28 29.90 13.07 -6.15
CA ASN A 28 29.91 13.89 -7.36
C ASN A 28 29.71 13.11 -8.66
N GLN A 29 29.84 11.79 -8.63
CA GLN A 29 29.58 10.90 -9.77
C GLN A 29 28.14 10.38 -9.80
N ILE A 30 27.32 10.69 -8.80
CA ILE A 30 25.91 10.36 -8.78
C ILE A 30 25.23 11.11 -9.94
N ARG A 31 24.63 10.34 -10.83
CA ARG A 31 23.80 10.84 -11.92
C ARG A 31 22.35 10.99 -11.46
N ARG A 32 21.84 10.00 -10.73
CA ARG A 32 20.48 9.94 -10.22
C ARG A 32 20.40 9.09 -8.97
N VAL A 33 19.58 9.51 -8.04
CA VAL A 33 19.06 8.70 -6.94
C VAL A 33 17.55 8.72 -7.04
N GLU A 34 16.94 7.57 -7.02
CA GLU A 34 15.49 7.45 -6.99
C GLU A 34 15.07 6.50 -5.87
N VAL A 35 14.13 6.96 -5.06
CA VAL A 35 13.49 6.17 -4.01
C VAL A 35 12.02 6.10 -4.32
N GLU A 36 11.52 4.90 -4.54
CA GLU A 36 10.11 4.62 -4.78
C GLU A 36 9.53 3.86 -3.59
N SER A 37 8.43 4.35 -3.07
CA SER A 37 7.69 3.75 -1.97
C SER A 37 6.20 3.75 -2.27
N GLN A 38 5.55 2.61 -2.04
CA GLN A 38 4.13 2.44 -2.28
C GLN A 38 3.51 1.55 -1.20
N VAL A 39 2.25 1.79 -0.83
CA VAL A 39 1.50 0.87 0.03
C VAL A 39 1.38 -0.51 -0.65
N ASN A 40 1.47 -1.56 0.15
CA ASN A 40 1.39 -2.96 -0.30
C ASN A 40 2.53 -3.43 -1.22
N LEU A 41 3.59 -2.63 -1.38
CA LEU A 41 4.81 -3.02 -2.11
C LEU A 41 6.06 -2.66 -1.28
N PRO A 42 7.15 -3.46 -1.38
CA PRO A 42 8.45 -3.08 -0.81
C PRO A 42 8.96 -1.79 -1.43
N SER A 43 9.55 -0.92 -0.61
CA SER A 43 10.21 0.27 -1.11
C SER A 43 11.53 -0.08 -1.78
N SER A 44 11.87 0.62 -2.86
CA SER A 44 13.10 0.45 -3.61
C SER A 44 13.91 1.74 -3.69
N CYS A 45 15.22 1.59 -3.80
CA CYS A 45 16.15 2.67 -4.08
C CYS A 45 17.05 2.30 -5.25
N GLU A 46 17.12 3.17 -6.25
CA GLU A 46 18.06 3.04 -7.37
C GLU A 46 19.06 4.19 -7.34
N ILE A 47 20.35 3.87 -7.44
CA ILE A 47 21.43 4.83 -7.48
C ILE A 47 22.24 4.60 -8.75
N GLU A 48 22.27 5.59 -9.63
CA GLU A 48 23.05 5.59 -10.87
C GLU A 48 24.33 6.42 -10.70
N PHE A 49 25.47 5.84 -11.03
CA PHE A 49 26.77 6.51 -11.05
C PHE A 49 27.31 6.60 -12.48
N THR A 50 27.88 7.74 -12.83
CA THR A 50 28.81 7.83 -13.96
C THR A 50 30.12 7.19 -13.53
N ASP A 51 30.45 6.00 -14.04
CA ASP A 51 31.55 5.16 -13.55
C ASP A 51 32.42 4.65 -14.71
N PRO A 52 33.40 5.46 -15.17
CA PRO A 52 34.24 5.08 -16.29
C PRO A 52 35.08 3.82 -16.04
N ASP A 53 35.43 3.55 -14.81
CA ASP A 53 36.32 2.44 -14.42
C ASP A 53 35.52 1.24 -13.88
N LEU A 54 34.22 1.38 -13.63
CA LEU A 54 33.28 0.36 -13.09
C LEU A 54 33.70 -0.13 -11.70
N LEU A 55 34.24 0.76 -10.87
CA LEU A 55 34.76 0.45 -9.54
C LEU A 55 33.97 1.13 -8.40
N ILE A 56 33.19 2.17 -8.70
CA ILE A 56 32.54 3.01 -7.67
C ILE A 56 31.73 2.19 -6.68
N PRO A 57 30.85 1.23 -7.06
CA PRO A 57 30.09 0.46 -6.09
C PRO A 57 30.99 -0.27 -5.07
N VAL A 58 32.08 -0.89 -5.54
CA VAL A 58 33.01 -1.63 -4.69
C VAL A 58 33.79 -0.66 -3.77
N GLU A 59 34.28 0.46 -4.32
CA GLU A 59 35.06 1.46 -3.56
C GLU A 59 34.21 2.20 -2.52
N CYS A 60 32.89 2.34 -2.77
CA CYS A 60 31.94 2.90 -1.81
C CYS A 60 31.42 1.87 -0.79
N GLY A 61 31.72 0.58 -0.96
CA GLY A 61 31.15 -0.49 -0.14
C GLY A 61 29.68 -0.78 -0.47
N LEU A 62 29.20 -0.44 -1.67
CA LEU A 62 27.86 -0.76 -2.15
C LEU A 62 27.83 -2.20 -2.71
N GLU A 63 28.15 -3.16 -1.87
CA GLU A 63 28.15 -4.59 -2.20
C GLU A 63 26.79 -5.22 -1.88
N ILE A 64 26.45 -6.33 -2.57
CA ILE A 64 25.23 -7.08 -2.28
C ILE A 64 25.21 -7.51 -0.83
N GLY A 65 24.15 -7.17 -0.12
CA GLY A 65 23.96 -7.47 1.29
C GLY A 65 24.28 -6.31 2.24
N ASN A 66 25.01 -5.27 1.82
CA ASN A 66 25.30 -4.11 2.65
C ASN A 66 24.08 -3.18 2.76
N PHE A 67 24.01 -2.42 3.85
CA PHE A 67 22.91 -1.49 4.08
C PHE A 67 23.15 -0.14 3.41
N VAL A 68 22.10 0.36 2.79
CA VAL A 68 22.04 1.70 2.17
C VAL A 68 20.96 2.52 2.85
N GLU A 69 21.33 3.74 3.19
CA GLU A 69 20.42 4.76 3.68
C GLU A 69 20.48 5.99 2.78
N VAL A 70 19.32 6.57 2.46
CA VAL A 70 19.23 7.83 1.73
C VAL A 70 18.57 8.87 2.63
N ARG A 71 19.24 10.02 2.80
CA ARG A 71 18.73 11.14 3.60
C ARG A 71 18.62 12.41 2.77
N ALA A 72 17.56 13.16 3.01
CA ALA A 72 17.42 14.52 2.52
C ALA A 72 18.13 15.47 3.51
N VAL A 73 19.14 16.18 3.05
CA VAL A 73 19.98 17.05 3.89
C VAL A 73 20.04 18.47 3.32
N THR A 74 20.28 19.46 4.20
CA THR A 74 20.48 20.85 3.82
C THR A 74 21.93 21.22 4.03
N GLY A 75 22.66 21.61 3.00
CA GLY A 75 24.05 22.03 3.11
C GLY A 75 24.95 20.94 3.75
N ASP A 76 25.66 21.30 4.83
CA ASP A 76 26.55 20.39 5.55
C ASP A 76 25.87 19.62 6.71
N ASP A 77 24.57 19.77 6.89
CA ASP A 77 23.84 19.02 7.91
C ASP A 77 23.81 17.52 7.54
N ALA A 78 24.56 16.73 8.30
CA ALA A 78 24.60 15.27 8.12
C ALA A 78 23.39 14.57 8.77
N ALA A 79 22.64 15.27 9.62
CA ALA A 79 21.51 14.67 10.35
C ALA A 79 20.32 14.40 9.42
N GLY A 80 19.91 15.37 8.61
CA GLY A 80 18.85 15.24 7.59
C GLY A 80 17.67 14.33 7.93
N GLU A 81 16.69 14.27 7.04
CA GLU A 81 15.56 13.34 7.17
C GLU A 81 15.82 12.07 6.35
N ALA A 82 15.72 10.89 6.98
CA ALA A 82 15.83 9.62 6.27
C ALA A 82 14.57 9.39 5.42
N ILE A 83 14.78 9.06 4.14
CA ILE A 83 13.69 8.73 3.20
C ILE A 83 13.74 7.27 2.75
N PHE A 84 14.88 6.60 2.93
CA PHE A 84 15.07 5.20 2.60
C PHE A 84 16.11 4.55 3.51
N PHE A 85 15.84 3.32 3.90
CA PHE A 85 16.81 2.41 4.51
C PHE A 85 16.54 0.99 4.01
N GLY A 86 17.55 0.37 3.42
CA GLY A 86 17.40 -0.96 2.83
C GLY A 86 18.73 -1.66 2.62
N GLN A 87 18.68 -2.76 1.91
CA GLN A 87 19.81 -3.63 1.63
C GLN A 87 20.05 -3.73 0.13
N VAL A 88 21.31 -3.65 -0.29
CA VAL A 88 21.68 -3.80 -1.71
C VAL A 88 21.39 -5.23 -2.17
N GLU A 89 20.62 -5.36 -3.24
CA GLU A 89 20.24 -6.65 -3.84
C GLU A 89 20.79 -6.82 -5.25
N THR A 90 21.01 -5.71 -5.97
CA THR A 90 21.40 -5.78 -7.37
C THR A 90 22.48 -4.75 -7.69
N LEU A 91 23.50 -5.21 -8.39
CA LEU A 91 24.52 -4.38 -9.04
C LEU A 91 24.45 -4.61 -10.54
N GLU A 92 24.31 -3.55 -11.30
CA GLU A 92 24.18 -3.60 -12.76
C GLU A 92 25.19 -2.65 -13.39
N ILE A 93 25.75 -3.06 -14.52
CA ILE A 93 26.62 -2.26 -15.36
C ILE A 93 25.91 -1.98 -16.66
N GLN A 94 25.83 -0.71 -17.04
CA GLN A 94 25.26 -0.28 -18.30
C GLN A 94 26.35 0.41 -19.14
N PHE A 95 26.35 0.11 -20.43
CA PHE A 95 27.22 0.77 -21.40
C PHE A 95 26.40 1.45 -22.47
N GLU A 96 26.53 2.76 -22.56
CA GLU A 96 25.90 3.56 -23.59
C GLU A 96 26.97 4.11 -24.53
N ASN A 97 26.84 3.85 -25.85
CA ASN A 97 27.85 4.22 -26.83
C ASN A 97 28.14 5.75 -26.90
N ALA A 98 27.18 6.59 -26.50
CA ALA A 98 27.32 8.04 -26.40
C ALA A 98 27.33 8.57 -24.95
N GLY A 99 26.93 7.77 -23.98
CA GLY A 99 26.73 8.15 -22.57
C GLY A 99 27.81 7.67 -21.62
N GLY A 100 28.71 6.79 -22.07
CA GLY A 100 29.75 6.25 -21.24
C GLY A 100 29.36 4.97 -20.48
N ARG A 101 30.03 4.72 -19.36
CA ARG A 101 29.80 3.57 -18.48
C ARG A 101 29.05 4.03 -17.24
N LEU A 102 28.04 3.28 -16.86
CA LEU A 102 27.23 3.53 -15.69
C LEU A 102 27.27 2.31 -14.78
N SER A 103 27.32 2.53 -13.49
CA SER A 103 27.04 1.52 -12.47
C SER A 103 25.71 1.86 -11.81
N VAL A 104 24.81 0.88 -11.74
CA VAL A 104 23.49 1.02 -11.13
C VAL A 104 23.39 0.08 -9.94
N VAL A 105 23.02 0.63 -8.80
CA VAL A 105 22.84 -0.09 -7.54
C VAL A 105 21.36 -0.06 -7.20
N ARG A 106 20.76 -1.24 -6.97
CA ARG A 106 19.37 -1.33 -6.46
C ARG A 106 19.35 -1.93 -5.08
N ALA A 107 18.62 -1.27 -4.19
CA ALA A 107 18.40 -1.70 -2.82
C ALA A 107 16.90 -1.74 -2.54
N TYR A 108 16.50 -2.63 -1.63
CA TYR A 108 15.13 -2.76 -1.17
C TYR A 108 15.06 -2.65 0.35
N ASP A 109 13.93 -2.20 0.87
CA ASP A 109 13.70 -2.11 2.30
C ASP A 109 13.61 -3.50 2.99
N ALA A 110 13.44 -3.53 4.30
CA ALA A 110 13.45 -4.77 5.07
C ALA A 110 12.34 -5.76 4.67
N SER A 111 11.27 -5.30 4.03
CA SER A 111 10.14 -6.14 3.62
C SER A 111 10.49 -7.09 2.47
N HIS A 112 11.54 -6.81 1.70
CA HIS A 112 11.98 -7.72 0.63
C HIS A 112 12.32 -9.12 1.18
N ARG A 113 12.75 -9.21 2.43
CA ARG A 113 13.02 -10.51 3.10
C ARG A 113 11.76 -11.37 3.20
N LEU A 114 10.59 -10.74 3.27
CA LEU A 114 9.30 -11.42 3.33
C LEU A 114 8.85 -11.97 1.98
N LEU A 115 9.51 -11.57 0.88
CA LEU A 115 9.29 -12.11 -0.46
C LEU A 115 10.08 -13.39 -0.74
N HIS A 116 11.07 -13.70 0.11
CA HIS A 116 11.94 -14.85 -0.12
C HIS A 116 11.28 -16.14 0.36
N GLY A 117 10.99 -17.02 -0.60
CA GLY A 117 10.42 -18.33 -0.35
C GLY A 117 8.90 -18.30 -0.12
N GLN A 118 8.32 -19.48 -0.24
CA GLN A 118 6.89 -19.71 0.00
C GLN A 118 6.72 -20.64 1.18
N LYS A 119 5.68 -20.43 1.97
CA LYS A 119 5.41 -21.21 3.17
C LYS A 119 3.95 -21.69 3.21
N THR A 120 3.76 -22.84 3.82
CA THR A 120 2.43 -23.32 4.18
C THR A 120 2.40 -23.49 5.70
N MET A 121 1.59 -22.67 6.37
CA MET A 121 1.51 -22.61 7.83
C MET A 121 0.11 -22.19 8.28
N GLY A 122 -0.30 -22.65 9.48
CA GLY A 122 -1.54 -22.26 10.12
C GLY A 122 -1.29 -21.44 11.37
N TYR A 123 -2.07 -20.40 11.56
CA TYR A 123 -2.06 -19.52 12.75
C TYR A 123 -3.42 -19.67 13.45
N PRO A 124 -3.51 -20.54 14.50
CA PRO A 124 -4.77 -20.79 15.19
C PRO A 124 -5.11 -19.68 16.19
N MET A 125 -6.39 -19.33 16.26
CA MET A 125 -6.96 -18.40 17.24
C MET A 125 -6.23 -17.05 17.29
N MET A 126 -6.00 -16.44 16.13
CA MET A 126 -5.33 -15.14 15.99
C MET A 126 -6.14 -14.18 15.14
N SER A 127 -6.02 -12.89 15.44
CA SER A 127 -6.39 -11.80 14.57
C SER A 127 -5.33 -11.60 13.46
N TYR A 128 -5.68 -10.91 12.39
CA TYR A 128 -4.72 -10.62 11.33
C TYR A 128 -3.57 -9.73 11.82
N SER A 129 -3.85 -8.83 12.77
CA SER A 129 -2.82 -7.97 13.38
C SER A 129 -1.81 -8.79 14.19
N GLU A 130 -2.27 -9.75 15.00
CA GLU A 130 -1.38 -10.65 15.75
C GLU A 130 -0.54 -11.53 14.81
N VAL A 131 -1.11 -11.97 13.68
CA VAL A 131 -0.35 -12.69 12.66
C VAL A 131 0.76 -11.81 12.08
N ALA A 132 0.48 -10.53 11.81
CA ALA A 132 1.49 -9.60 11.30
C ALA A 132 2.64 -9.39 12.31
N GLU A 133 2.34 -9.28 13.60
CA GLU A 133 3.35 -9.20 14.67
C GLU A 133 4.22 -10.47 14.74
N VAL A 134 3.60 -11.66 14.64
CA VAL A 134 4.34 -12.93 14.63
C VAL A 134 5.27 -13.02 13.44
N VAL A 135 4.80 -12.67 12.24
CA VAL A 135 5.62 -12.66 11.02
C VAL A 135 6.77 -11.66 11.13
N GLY A 136 6.51 -10.45 11.60
CA GLY A 136 7.56 -9.45 11.80
C GLY A 136 8.62 -9.89 12.80
N ALA A 137 8.22 -10.48 13.93
CA ALA A 137 9.14 -11.01 14.93
C ALA A 137 10.01 -12.17 14.38
N GLU A 138 9.43 -13.08 13.58
CA GLU A 138 10.15 -14.18 12.93
C GLU A 138 11.26 -13.66 12.00
N HIS A 139 11.04 -12.51 11.35
CA HIS A 139 11.99 -11.90 10.42
C HIS A 139 12.84 -10.77 11.01
N ALA A 140 12.76 -10.54 12.33
CA ALA A 140 13.46 -9.47 13.03
C ALA A 140 13.16 -8.07 12.45
N ILE A 141 11.91 -7.83 12.06
CA ILE A 141 11.41 -6.54 11.59
C ILE A 141 10.56 -5.94 12.72
N ILE A 142 10.85 -4.69 13.10
CA ILE A 142 9.99 -3.95 14.03
C ILE A 142 8.62 -3.79 13.37
N THR A 143 7.57 -4.23 14.06
CA THR A 143 6.21 -4.24 13.51
C THR A 143 5.28 -3.43 14.39
N GLU A 144 4.52 -2.54 13.76
CA GLU A 144 3.39 -1.83 14.34
C GLU A 144 2.12 -2.31 13.64
N ALA A 145 1.43 -3.25 14.30
CA ALA A 145 0.13 -3.71 13.83
C ALA A 145 -0.98 -3.04 14.62
N VAL A 146 -1.88 -2.34 13.93
CA VAL A 146 -3.08 -1.77 14.56
C VAL A 146 -4.02 -2.91 14.91
N PRO A 147 -4.42 -3.08 16.19
CA PRO A 147 -5.24 -4.21 16.60
C PRO A 147 -6.58 -4.27 15.88
N HIS A 148 -6.90 -5.43 15.32
CA HIS A 148 -8.22 -5.71 14.73
C HIS A 148 -9.03 -6.63 15.66
N PRO A 149 -10.32 -6.34 15.92
CA PRO A 149 -11.09 -7.05 16.94
C PRO A 149 -11.45 -8.49 16.57
N VAL A 150 -11.43 -8.83 15.28
CA VAL A 150 -11.85 -10.14 14.79
C VAL A 150 -10.73 -11.16 14.99
N VAL A 151 -11.02 -12.20 15.78
CA VAL A 151 -10.15 -13.38 15.96
C VAL A 151 -10.67 -14.51 15.09
N HIS A 152 -9.78 -15.09 14.28
CA HIS A 152 -10.09 -16.22 13.41
C HIS A 152 -9.71 -17.54 14.07
N GLU A 153 -10.51 -18.59 13.92
CA GLU A 153 -10.18 -19.93 14.41
C GLU A 153 -8.88 -20.45 13.80
N MET A 154 -8.68 -20.17 12.51
CA MET A 154 -7.48 -20.55 11.77
C MET A 154 -7.22 -19.57 10.64
N VAL A 155 -6.06 -18.94 10.63
CA VAL A 155 -5.56 -18.18 9.49
C VAL A 155 -4.52 -19.05 8.78
N VAL A 156 -4.68 -19.25 7.47
CA VAL A 156 -3.81 -20.16 6.70
C VAL A 156 -3.00 -19.37 5.68
N GLN A 157 -1.68 -19.52 5.75
CA GLN A 157 -0.75 -19.20 4.68
C GLN A 157 -0.59 -20.44 3.80
N ALA A 158 -0.98 -20.37 2.53
CA ALA A 158 -1.06 -21.54 1.65
C ALA A 158 -0.14 -21.37 0.44
N ASN A 159 1.11 -21.78 0.58
CA ASN A 159 2.12 -21.74 -0.49
C ASN A 159 2.29 -20.35 -1.12
N GLU A 160 2.31 -19.33 -0.27
CA GLU A 160 2.51 -17.93 -0.63
C GLU A 160 3.69 -17.36 0.14
N THR A 161 4.26 -16.23 -0.33
CA THR A 161 5.30 -15.52 0.41
C THR A 161 4.72 -14.88 1.66
N TYR A 162 5.55 -14.54 2.64
CA TYR A 162 5.06 -13.81 3.80
C TYR A 162 4.50 -12.42 3.44
N TRP A 163 5.11 -11.75 2.46
CA TRP A 163 4.62 -10.45 2.00
C TRP A 163 3.23 -10.55 1.35
N ASP A 164 3.07 -11.45 0.38
CA ASP A 164 1.78 -11.66 -0.28
C ASP A 164 0.69 -12.06 0.71
N PHE A 165 1.08 -12.89 1.70
CA PHE A 165 0.20 -13.29 2.80
C PHE A 165 -0.28 -12.08 3.61
N LEU A 166 0.63 -11.23 4.10
CA LEU A 166 0.26 -10.03 4.87
C LEU A 166 -0.57 -9.06 4.05
N VAL A 167 -0.20 -8.80 2.79
CA VAL A 167 -0.97 -7.94 1.88
C VAL A 167 -2.38 -8.48 1.65
N ARG A 168 -2.51 -9.80 1.51
CA ARG A 168 -3.82 -10.45 1.38
C ARG A 168 -4.68 -10.25 2.63
N LEU A 169 -4.12 -10.50 3.82
CA LEU A 169 -4.85 -10.31 5.08
C LEU A 169 -5.27 -8.84 5.27
N ALA A 170 -4.36 -7.90 4.98
CA ALA A 170 -4.65 -6.47 5.06
C ALA A 170 -5.79 -6.07 4.11
N LYS A 171 -5.72 -6.48 2.85
CA LYS A 171 -6.78 -6.20 1.85
C LYS A 171 -8.15 -6.76 2.26
N GLU A 172 -8.20 -7.85 3.03
CA GLU A 172 -9.46 -8.42 3.49
C GLU A 172 -10.23 -7.51 4.47
N ILE A 173 -9.51 -6.75 5.28
CA ILE A 173 -10.08 -5.88 6.33
C ILE A 173 -9.90 -4.38 6.06
N GLY A 174 -9.50 -3.99 4.85
CA GLY A 174 -9.26 -2.59 4.49
C GLY A 174 -8.00 -1.98 5.07
N TYR A 175 -7.05 -2.80 5.52
CA TYR A 175 -5.74 -2.37 5.98
C TYR A 175 -4.74 -2.32 4.83
N VAL A 176 -3.58 -1.71 5.10
CA VAL A 176 -2.42 -1.66 4.21
C VAL A 176 -1.18 -2.19 4.92
N VAL A 177 -0.21 -2.61 4.12
CA VAL A 177 1.12 -3.01 4.57
C VAL A 177 2.15 -2.13 3.89
N ASN A 178 3.04 -1.53 4.66
CA ASN A 178 4.18 -0.80 4.12
C ASN A 178 5.30 -0.74 5.17
N VAL A 179 6.53 -0.50 4.71
CA VAL A 179 7.63 -0.17 5.62
C VAL A 179 7.75 1.33 5.71
N ALA A 180 7.46 1.88 6.89
CA ALA A 180 7.66 3.27 7.21
C ALA A 180 9.08 3.48 7.76
N ILE A 181 9.73 4.55 7.36
CA ILE A 181 11.05 4.94 7.88
C ILE A 181 10.86 6.05 8.90
N ASN A 182 11.41 5.89 10.11
CA ASN A 182 11.49 7.00 11.04
C ASN A 182 12.43 8.07 10.47
N PRO A 183 11.95 9.28 10.16
CA PRO A 183 12.74 10.28 9.45
C PRO A 183 13.95 10.77 10.24
N LEU A 184 13.93 10.67 11.58
CA LEU A 184 15.01 11.11 12.45
C LEU A 184 16.09 10.04 12.65
N THR A 185 15.66 8.78 12.87
CA THR A 185 16.57 7.69 13.23
C THR A 185 16.93 6.78 12.06
N GLY A 186 16.18 6.82 10.96
CA GLY A 186 16.32 5.90 9.83
C GLY A 186 15.82 4.48 10.13
N THR A 187 15.15 4.26 11.28
CA THR A 187 14.71 2.93 11.68
C THR A 187 13.51 2.49 10.84
N PRO A 188 13.59 1.37 10.12
CA PRO A 188 12.45 0.83 9.38
C PRO A 188 11.46 0.12 10.31
N THR A 189 10.18 0.35 10.09
CA THR A 189 9.08 -0.26 10.84
C THR A 189 8.03 -0.78 9.86
N LEU A 190 7.69 -2.06 9.96
CA LEU A 190 6.59 -2.66 9.21
C LEU A 190 5.26 -2.19 9.83
N HIS A 191 4.50 -1.44 9.06
CA HIS A 191 3.16 -1.01 9.43
C HIS A 191 2.14 -1.98 8.85
N PHE A 192 1.19 -2.43 9.69
CA PHE A 192 0.01 -3.21 9.31
C PHE A 192 -1.21 -2.54 9.94
N GLY A 193 -1.97 -1.78 9.17
CA GLY A 193 -3.08 -1.00 9.73
C GLY A 193 -3.92 -0.30 8.68
N PRO A 194 -4.95 0.45 9.11
CA PRO A 194 -5.75 1.24 8.20
C PRO A 194 -4.92 2.37 7.57
N THR A 195 -5.40 2.92 6.46
CA THR A 195 -4.81 4.12 5.86
C THR A 195 -5.00 5.35 6.75
N MET A 196 -4.08 6.30 6.68
CA MET A 196 -4.26 7.61 7.31
C MET A 196 -5.03 8.55 6.35
N PRO A 197 -5.87 9.48 6.86
CA PRO A 197 -6.16 9.68 8.27
C PRO A 197 -7.27 8.74 8.77
N ALA A 198 -6.92 7.73 9.52
CA ALA A 198 -7.92 6.92 10.21
C ALA A 198 -8.08 7.47 11.64
N GLU A 199 -9.29 7.72 12.07
CA GLU A 199 -9.59 8.31 13.40
C GLU A 199 -9.03 7.48 14.56
N THR A 200 -8.79 6.20 14.34
CA THR A 200 -8.38 5.23 15.36
C THR A 200 -6.97 4.68 15.15
N ALA A 201 -6.34 4.93 14.00
CA ALA A 201 -5.00 4.42 13.73
C ALA A 201 -3.92 5.34 14.30
N PRO A 202 -3.05 4.85 15.17
CA PRO A 202 -1.88 5.62 15.57
C PRO A 202 -0.95 5.81 14.35
N PRO A 203 -0.35 6.99 14.18
CA PRO A 203 0.66 7.17 13.14
C PRO A 203 1.86 6.27 13.42
N PRO A 204 2.60 5.84 12.39
CA PRO A 204 3.88 5.17 12.57
C PRO A 204 4.81 5.99 13.46
N ILE A 205 5.67 5.31 14.25
CA ILE A 205 6.54 5.97 15.22
C ILE A 205 7.40 7.05 14.55
N GLY A 206 7.35 8.27 15.10
CA GLY A 206 8.15 9.40 14.64
C GLY A 206 7.56 10.20 13.48
N ILE A 207 6.36 9.85 13.00
CA ILE A 207 5.67 10.61 11.96
C ILE A 207 4.62 11.51 12.63
N ASP A 208 4.61 12.80 12.24
CA ASP A 208 3.56 13.74 12.62
C ASP A 208 2.25 13.34 11.92
N PRO A 209 1.17 13.05 12.64
CA PRO A 209 -0.11 12.65 12.03
C PRO A 209 -0.82 13.81 11.30
N SER A 210 -0.39 15.05 11.50
CA SER A 210 -1.03 16.20 10.87
C SER A 210 -0.90 16.14 9.34
N PRO A 211 -2.00 16.37 8.60
CA PRO A 211 -1.94 16.43 7.14
C PRO A 211 -0.95 17.49 6.64
N LEU A 212 -0.19 17.15 5.60
CA LEU A 212 0.64 18.13 4.91
C LEU A 212 -0.24 19.01 4.02
N SER A 213 -0.26 20.31 4.27
CA SER A 213 -1.16 21.24 3.57
C SER A 213 -0.53 21.79 2.30
N PHE A 214 -1.28 21.71 1.20
CA PHE A 214 -0.96 22.27 -0.10
C PHE A 214 -2.15 23.10 -0.60
N SER A 215 -1.87 24.10 -1.47
CA SER A 215 -2.92 24.85 -2.16
C SER A 215 -2.57 25.00 -3.64
N ILE A 216 -3.59 25.15 -4.47
CA ILE A 216 -3.37 25.48 -5.89
C ILE A 216 -2.68 26.85 -5.99
N GLY A 217 -1.52 26.87 -6.67
CA GLY A 217 -0.66 28.06 -6.75
C GLY A 217 0.46 28.10 -5.73
N ASP A 218 0.62 27.08 -4.89
CA ASP A 218 1.80 26.88 -4.05
C ASP A 218 3.05 26.76 -4.94
N ASP A 219 4.05 27.59 -4.70
CA ASP A 219 5.29 27.65 -5.51
C ASP A 219 6.16 26.39 -5.40
N ARG A 220 5.87 25.53 -4.44
CA ARG A 220 6.50 24.20 -4.29
C ARG A 220 5.97 23.21 -5.31
N ILE A 221 4.73 23.35 -5.78
CA ILE A 221 4.10 22.46 -6.75
C ILE A 221 4.58 22.81 -8.16
N ILE A 222 5.05 21.80 -8.88
CA ILE A 222 5.50 21.92 -10.28
C ILE A 222 4.37 21.53 -11.22
N ASN A 223 3.70 20.41 -10.91
CA ASN A 223 2.53 19.93 -11.63
C ASN A 223 1.53 19.32 -10.66
N LEU A 224 0.25 19.50 -10.92
CA LEU A 224 -0.85 18.88 -10.18
C LEU A 224 -1.90 18.43 -11.18
N GLU A 225 -2.21 17.14 -11.13
CA GLU A 225 -3.33 16.56 -11.87
C GLU A 225 -4.26 15.89 -10.86
N ALA A 226 -5.53 16.23 -10.92
CA ALA A 226 -6.52 15.67 -10.01
C ALA A 226 -7.80 15.34 -10.78
N SER A 227 -8.34 14.17 -10.52
CA SER A 227 -9.56 13.67 -11.15
C SER A 227 -10.45 12.96 -10.16
N VAL A 228 -11.75 13.03 -10.39
CA VAL A 228 -12.76 12.24 -9.69
C VAL A 228 -13.57 11.45 -10.71
N SER A 229 -13.94 10.23 -10.35
CA SER A 229 -14.68 9.34 -11.22
C SER A 229 -15.82 8.67 -10.46
N GLY A 230 -17.03 8.80 -10.97
CA GLY A 230 -18.20 8.08 -10.47
C GLY A 230 -18.28 6.62 -10.94
N SER A 231 -17.34 6.16 -11.78
CA SER A 231 -17.35 4.79 -12.28
C SER A 231 -16.90 3.83 -11.17
N GLY A 232 -17.74 2.84 -10.86
CA GLY A 232 -17.45 1.88 -9.80
C GLY A 232 -17.96 2.27 -8.41
N ILE A 233 -18.55 3.45 -8.26
CA ILE A 233 -19.22 3.83 -7.01
C ILE A 233 -20.50 3.02 -6.84
N THR A 234 -20.68 2.50 -5.65
CA THR A 234 -21.90 1.81 -5.21
C THR A 234 -22.42 2.42 -3.92
N ALA A 235 -23.72 2.35 -3.69
CA ALA A 235 -24.32 2.87 -2.46
C ALA A 235 -23.87 2.08 -1.22
N ALA A 236 -23.67 0.77 -1.37
CA ALA A 236 -23.20 -0.10 -0.30
C ALA A 236 -22.40 -1.27 -0.86
N SER A 237 -21.58 -1.86 -0.01
CA SER A 237 -20.87 -3.10 -0.26
C SER A 237 -21.37 -4.17 0.72
N SER A 238 -21.38 -5.42 0.27
CA SER A 238 -21.73 -6.55 1.14
C SER A 238 -20.74 -7.69 0.94
N ALA A 239 -20.48 -8.41 2.02
CA ALA A 239 -19.75 -9.68 2.00
C ALA A 239 -20.65 -10.79 2.52
N ARG A 240 -20.50 -11.99 1.97
CA ARG A 240 -21.25 -13.16 2.41
C ARG A 240 -20.31 -14.22 2.95
N GLY A 241 -20.76 -14.92 3.97
CA GLY A 241 -20.02 -15.97 4.64
C GLY A 241 -20.90 -17.14 5.05
N TRP A 242 -20.27 -18.13 5.67
CA TRP A 242 -20.93 -19.28 6.23
C TRP A 242 -20.35 -19.59 7.62
N ASP A 243 -21.18 -19.42 8.64
CA ASP A 243 -20.81 -19.80 10.00
C ASP A 243 -20.95 -21.32 10.16
N GLN A 244 -19.82 -21.99 10.23
CA GLN A 244 -19.80 -23.46 10.38
C GLN A 244 -20.29 -23.92 11.74
N SER A 245 -20.13 -23.11 12.79
CA SER A 245 -20.52 -23.46 14.14
C SER A 245 -22.04 -23.40 14.33
N LEU A 246 -22.67 -22.44 13.68
CA LEU A 246 -24.12 -22.25 13.72
C LEU A 246 -24.86 -22.95 12.57
N GLY A 247 -24.13 -23.29 11.49
CA GLY A 247 -24.72 -23.83 10.27
C GLY A 247 -25.60 -22.83 9.53
N LEU A 248 -25.31 -21.53 9.64
CA LEU A 248 -26.11 -20.45 9.08
C LEU A 248 -25.26 -19.55 8.16
N PRO A 249 -25.89 -18.94 7.13
CA PRO A 249 -25.21 -17.91 6.34
C PRO A 249 -24.98 -16.66 7.20
N SER A 250 -23.83 -16.01 7.00
CA SER A 250 -23.54 -14.69 7.55
C SER A 250 -23.54 -13.65 6.43
N LEU A 251 -24.02 -12.45 6.74
CA LEU A 251 -24.10 -11.32 5.82
C LEU A 251 -23.51 -10.10 6.53
N GLY A 252 -22.49 -9.49 5.94
CA GLY A 252 -21.97 -8.19 6.34
C GLY A 252 -22.37 -7.15 5.29
N GLU A 253 -22.82 -6.00 5.73
CA GLU A 253 -23.13 -4.85 4.88
C GLU A 253 -22.44 -3.61 5.43
N ALA A 254 -21.76 -2.87 4.56
CA ALA A 254 -21.15 -1.61 4.91
C ALA A 254 -21.53 -0.53 3.87
N PRO A 255 -21.87 0.69 4.32
CA PRO A 255 -22.06 1.81 3.41
C PRO A 255 -20.73 2.14 2.74
N THR A 256 -20.79 2.69 1.54
CA THR A 256 -19.58 3.25 0.90
C THR A 256 -19.09 4.43 1.74
N LEU A 257 -17.86 4.30 2.25
CA LEU A 257 -17.22 5.33 3.06
C LEU A 257 -16.38 6.23 2.16
N SER A 258 -16.13 7.46 2.60
CA SER A 258 -15.23 8.40 1.95
C SER A 258 -13.94 8.50 2.76
N ASP A 259 -12.81 8.08 2.17
CA ASP A 259 -11.48 8.38 2.71
C ASP A 259 -11.09 9.84 2.45
N THR A 260 -11.88 10.52 1.61
CA THR A 260 -11.65 11.92 1.23
C THR A 260 -12.78 12.78 1.74
N SER A 261 -12.49 13.83 2.48
CA SER A 261 -13.47 14.84 2.86
C SER A 261 -13.65 15.84 1.72
N LEU A 262 -14.34 15.44 0.67
CA LEU A 262 -14.71 16.35 -0.40
C LEU A 262 -15.85 17.26 0.06
N ASN A 263 -15.67 18.56 -0.08
CA ASN A 263 -16.61 19.59 0.43
C ASN A 263 -17.96 19.65 -0.30
N THR A 264 -18.18 18.87 -1.37
CA THR A 264 -19.33 19.06 -2.25
C THR A 264 -20.20 17.82 -2.46
N VAL A 265 -19.62 16.66 -2.75
CA VAL A 265 -20.41 15.42 -3.00
C VAL A 265 -19.65 14.24 -2.44
N LEU A 266 -20.28 13.51 -1.54
CA LEU A 266 -19.71 12.26 -0.99
C LEU A 266 -19.96 11.08 -1.93
N PRO A 267 -19.08 10.08 -2.00
CA PRO A 267 -19.27 8.87 -2.81
C PRO A 267 -20.61 8.16 -2.58
N GLU A 268 -21.11 8.15 -1.36
CA GLU A 268 -22.40 7.56 -1.00
C GLU A 268 -23.58 8.28 -1.69
N GLU A 269 -23.58 9.61 -1.70
CA GLU A 269 -24.59 10.41 -2.38
C GLU A 269 -24.56 10.19 -3.89
N LEU A 270 -23.36 10.15 -4.48
CA LEU A 270 -23.16 9.81 -5.90
C LEU A 270 -23.58 8.39 -6.22
N GLY A 271 -23.31 7.43 -5.33
CA GLY A 271 -23.73 6.04 -5.49
C GLY A 271 -25.24 5.92 -5.59
N ALA A 272 -25.98 6.66 -4.76
CA ALA A 272 -27.45 6.70 -4.80
C ALA A 272 -27.99 7.37 -6.07
N GLU A 273 -27.33 8.42 -6.56
CA GLU A 273 -27.76 9.15 -7.77
C GLU A 273 -27.41 8.41 -9.08
N LEU A 274 -26.20 7.84 -9.17
CA LEU A 274 -25.68 7.23 -10.39
C LEU A 274 -25.98 5.73 -10.50
N GLY A 275 -25.92 5.01 -9.40
CA GLY A 275 -25.98 3.54 -9.36
C GLY A 275 -27.30 2.96 -8.87
N GLY A 276 -28.23 3.77 -8.37
CA GLY A 276 -29.45 3.27 -7.74
C GLY A 276 -29.15 2.38 -6.54
N VAL A 277 -29.85 1.24 -6.41
CA VAL A 277 -29.71 0.29 -5.30
C VAL A 277 -28.63 -0.78 -5.59
N ASN A 278 -27.65 -0.47 -6.42
CA ASN A 278 -26.62 -1.43 -6.77
C ASN A 278 -25.68 -1.65 -5.59
N GLN A 279 -25.54 -2.92 -5.20
CA GLN A 279 -24.58 -3.37 -4.20
C GLN A 279 -23.45 -4.14 -4.87
N PHE A 280 -22.25 -3.94 -4.39
CA PHE A 280 -21.13 -4.82 -4.73
C PHE A 280 -21.08 -5.95 -3.71
N VAL A 281 -21.22 -7.19 -4.18
CA VAL A 281 -21.24 -8.37 -3.31
C VAL A 281 -19.97 -9.16 -3.46
N ARG A 282 -19.22 -9.34 -2.37
CA ARG A 282 -18.03 -10.18 -2.32
C ARG A 282 -18.40 -11.62 -1.99
N LEU A 283 -18.03 -12.55 -2.86
CA LEU A 283 -18.30 -13.98 -2.75
C LEU A 283 -17.06 -14.86 -2.92
N ASP A 284 -15.91 -14.28 -3.24
CA ASP A 284 -14.67 -14.98 -3.56
C ASP A 284 -14.09 -15.75 -2.36
N ARG A 285 -14.35 -15.28 -1.15
CA ARG A 285 -13.97 -15.92 0.10
C ARG A 285 -15.11 -15.83 1.10
N LEU A 286 -15.52 -16.99 1.59
CA LEU A 286 -16.55 -17.08 2.63
C LEU A 286 -15.89 -16.83 3.99
N ALA A 287 -16.32 -15.77 4.66
CA ALA A 287 -15.93 -15.53 6.04
C ALA A 287 -16.57 -16.57 6.98
N GLY A 288 -15.86 -16.94 8.04
CA GLY A 288 -16.24 -18.04 8.93
C GLY A 288 -17.27 -17.67 10.00
N ASN A 289 -17.54 -16.38 10.21
CA ASN A 289 -18.50 -15.89 11.19
C ASN A 289 -18.99 -14.48 10.82
N GLU A 290 -19.98 -13.97 11.55
CA GLU A 290 -20.61 -12.66 11.31
C GLU A 290 -19.60 -11.50 11.40
N ALA A 291 -18.78 -11.47 12.47
CA ALA A 291 -17.78 -10.40 12.65
C ALA A 291 -16.74 -10.34 11.52
N ALA A 292 -16.28 -11.51 11.04
CA ALA A 292 -15.38 -11.57 9.90
C ALA A 292 -16.05 -11.13 8.59
N THR A 293 -17.34 -11.40 8.43
CA THR A 293 -18.12 -10.98 7.26
C THR A 293 -18.33 -9.46 7.27
N GLU A 294 -18.62 -8.89 8.44
CA GLU A 294 -18.73 -7.45 8.64
C GLU A 294 -17.42 -6.74 8.30
N ALA A 295 -16.29 -7.17 8.88
CA ALA A 295 -14.97 -6.63 8.60
C ALA A 295 -14.60 -6.73 7.10
N ALA A 296 -14.96 -7.82 6.44
CA ALA A 296 -14.74 -7.98 4.99
C ALA A 296 -15.60 -7.01 4.16
N SER A 297 -16.83 -6.70 4.60
CA SER A 297 -17.68 -5.71 3.93
C SER A 297 -17.16 -4.28 4.12
N GLU A 298 -16.66 -3.94 5.31
CA GLU A 298 -16.03 -2.65 5.61
C GLU A 298 -14.74 -2.46 4.80
N GLY A 299 -13.87 -3.48 4.74
CA GLY A 299 -12.67 -3.44 3.92
C GLY A 299 -12.95 -3.28 2.43
N LEU A 300 -14.03 -3.91 1.94
CA LEU A 300 -14.49 -3.73 0.57
C LEU A 300 -15.01 -2.30 0.33
N ALA A 301 -15.78 -1.75 1.27
CA ALA A 301 -16.30 -0.38 1.22
C ALA A 301 -15.16 0.64 1.16
N ALA A 302 -14.16 0.52 2.04
CA ALA A 302 -12.98 1.38 2.06
C ALA A 302 -12.22 1.36 0.72
N ARG A 303 -12.05 0.18 0.13
CA ARG A 303 -11.39 0.02 -1.17
C ARG A 303 -12.17 0.68 -2.31
N LEU A 304 -13.50 0.49 -2.36
CA LEU A 304 -14.35 1.07 -3.39
C LEU A 304 -14.46 2.59 -3.27
N SER A 305 -14.54 3.11 -2.04
CA SER A 305 -14.58 4.57 -1.83
C SER A 305 -13.26 5.25 -2.22
N GLY A 306 -12.13 4.62 -1.93
CA GLY A 306 -10.82 5.15 -2.29
C GLY A 306 -10.58 5.27 -3.81
N ALA A 307 -11.30 4.49 -4.62
CA ALA A 307 -11.21 4.57 -6.09
C ALA A 307 -11.84 5.83 -6.70
N TYR A 308 -12.58 6.61 -5.91
CA TYR A 308 -13.30 7.81 -6.36
C TYR A 308 -12.38 8.93 -6.83
N ALA A 309 -11.31 9.21 -6.10
CA ALA A 309 -10.39 10.31 -6.39
C ALA A 309 -9.00 9.80 -6.78
N ASN A 310 -8.38 10.44 -7.75
CA ASN A 310 -6.98 10.26 -8.10
C ASN A 310 -6.30 11.63 -8.17
N ILE A 311 -5.23 11.79 -7.38
CA ILE A 311 -4.44 13.02 -7.36
C ILE A 311 -2.98 12.64 -7.59
N GLU A 312 -2.35 13.32 -8.52
CA GLU A 312 -0.93 13.21 -8.82
C GLU A 312 -0.29 14.58 -8.69
N ILE A 313 0.74 14.68 -7.85
CA ILE A 313 1.46 15.93 -7.63
C ILE A 313 2.95 15.69 -7.87
N GLU A 314 3.55 16.50 -8.73
CA GLU A 314 5.00 16.66 -8.81
C GLU A 314 5.37 17.99 -8.15
N MET A 315 6.35 17.94 -7.24
CA MET A 315 6.75 19.10 -6.45
C MET A 315 8.27 19.16 -6.23
N ARG A 316 8.75 20.28 -5.73
CA ARG A 316 10.12 20.38 -5.21
C ARG A 316 10.30 19.40 -4.07
N GLY A 317 11.50 18.86 -3.91
CA GLY A 317 11.81 17.80 -2.96
C GLY A 317 11.26 18.07 -1.56
N ASN A 318 10.47 17.13 -1.07
CA ASN A 318 9.89 17.15 0.28
C ASN A 318 10.01 15.77 0.90
N PRO A 319 10.97 15.54 1.82
CA PRO A 319 11.20 14.22 2.41
C PRO A 319 10.06 13.72 3.30
N SER A 320 9.18 14.63 3.73
CA SER A 320 8.03 14.26 4.56
C SER A 320 6.89 13.60 3.78
N ILE A 321 6.97 13.54 2.45
CA ILE A 321 6.01 12.82 1.61
C ILE A 321 6.36 11.34 1.62
N MET A 322 5.47 10.51 2.16
CA MET A 322 5.64 9.06 2.21
C MET A 322 4.29 8.37 2.11
N PRO A 323 4.24 7.10 1.70
CA PRO A 323 3.00 6.34 1.69
C PRO A 323 2.32 6.30 3.06
N ASN A 324 1.01 6.19 3.05
CA ASN A 324 0.13 6.19 4.22
C ASN A 324 0.15 7.49 5.03
N ARG A 325 0.57 8.62 4.42
CA ARG A 325 0.49 9.94 5.02
C ARG A 325 -0.66 10.75 4.44
N ALA A 326 -1.34 11.49 5.31
CA ALA A 326 -2.40 12.40 4.90
C ALA A 326 -1.84 13.69 4.31
N ILE A 327 -2.47 14.17 3.24
CA ILE A 327 -2.28 15.51 2.68
C ILE A 327 -3.62 16.25 2.67
N SER A 328 -3.57 17.55 2.82
CA SER A 328 -4.73 18.45 2.68
C SER A 328 -4.52 19.34 1.47
N LEU A 329 -5.44 19.29 0.51
CA LEU A 329 -5.43 20.13 -0.69
C LEU A 329 -6.49 21.24 -0.54
N ALA A 330 -6.04 22.50 -0.54
CA ALA A 330 -6.88 23.68 -0.44
C ALA A 330 -6.99 24.38 -1.82
N ASP A 331 -8.01 25.22 -1.95
CA ASP A 331 -8.27 26.05 -3.14
C ASP A 331 -8.43 25.27 -4.47
N ALA A 332 -8.74 23.99 -4.37
CA ALA A 332 -8.91 23.08 -5.53
C ALA A 332 -10.37 22.95 -6.00
N GLY A 333 -11.24 23.85 -5.60
CA GLY A 333 -12.67 23.80 -5.95
C GLY A 333 -13.34 22.53 -5.42
N LEU A 334 -13.92 21.73 -6.30
CA LEU A 334 -14.57 20.46 -5.97
C LEU A 334 -13.62 19.40 -5.37
N LEU A 335 -12.32 19.57 -5.57
CA LEU A 335 -11.28 18.64 -5.14
C LEU A 335 -10.57 19.10 -3.87
N THR A 336 -11.08 20.15 -3.22
CA THR A 336 -10.59 20.58 -1.91
C THR A 336 -10.95 19.52 -0.86
N GLY A 337 -9.93 18.99 -0.15
CA GLY A 337 -10.17 17.95 0.84
C GLY A 337 -8.87 17.32 1.35
N GLU A 338 -9.01 16.26 2.12
CA GLU A 338 -7.91 15.46 2.65
C GLU A 338 -7.79 14.17 1.84
N TYR A 339 -6.56 13.73 1.58
CA TYR A 339 -6.24 12.57 0.79
C TYR A 339 -5.10 11.80 1.40
N THR A 340 -5.03 10.50 1.16
CA THR A 340 -3.95 9.65 1.64
C THR A 340 -2.98 9.34 0.50
N VAL A 341 -1.69 9.57 0.75
CA VAL A 341 -0.62 9.23 -0.19
C VAL A 341 -0.52 7.70 -0.30
N THR A 342 -0.68 7.17 -1.48
CA THR A 342 -0.55 5.74 -1.77
C THR A 342 0.82 5.38 -2.36
N SER A 343 1.45 6.34 -3.05
CA SER A 343 2.79 6.17 -3.64
C SER A 343 3.56 7.48 -3.56
N SER A 344 4.87 7.39 -3.34
CA SER A 344 5.79 8.50 -3.44
C SER A 344 7.06 8.09 -4.18
N ILE A 345 7.59 9.00 -5.02
CA ILE A 345 8.86 8.85 -5.72
C ILE A 345 9.70 10.08 -5.41
N HIS A 346 10.84 9.86 -4.78
CA HIS A 346 11.85 10.89 -4.52
C HIS A 346 12.97 10.75 -5.52
N THR A 347 13.16 11.73 -6.39
CA THR A 347 14.19 11.70 -7.42
C THR A 347 15.18 12.85 -7.20
N PHE A 348 16.47 12.53 -7.18
CA PHE A 348 17.55 13.51 -7.14
C PHE A 348 18.46 13.34 -8.33
N ALA A 349 18.54 14.37 -9.17
CA ALA A 349 19.42 14.43 -10.33
C ALA A 349 20.20 15.76 -10.28
N PRO A 350 21.42 15.77 -9.69
CA PRO A 350 22.13 17.01 -9.35
C PRO A 350 22.40 17.92 -10.54
N ASN A 351 22.62 17.34 -11.71
CA ASN A 351 22.96 18.10 -12.93
C ASN A 351 21.76 18.41 -13.85
N LEU A 352 20.53 18.04 -13.44
CA LEU A 352 19.33 18.20 -14.26
C LEU A 352 18.22 18.92 -13.50
N THR A 353 17.53 18.22 -12.60
CA THR A 353 16.28 18.69 -11.97
C THR A 353 16.44 19.01 -10.50
N GLY A 354 17.60 18.69 -9.88
CA GLY A 354 17.77 18.73 -8.44
C GLY A 354 16.90 17.69 -7.75
N TYR A 355 16.44 17.99 -6.52
CA TYR A 355 15.56 17.10 -5.75
C TYR A 355 14.10 17.39 -6.05
N ARG A 356 13.37 16.36 -6.44
CA ARG A 356 11.94 16.38 -6.70
C ARG A 356 11.23 15.25 -5.96
N THR A 357 9.97 15.47 -5.66
CA THR A 357 9.07 14.46 -5.09
C THR A 357 7.81 14.40 -5.93
N SER A 358 7.46 13.22 -6.41
CA SER A 358 6.17 12.93 -7.00
C SER A 358 5.36 12.09 -6.04
N LEU A 359 4.08 12.37 -5.90
CA LEU A 359 3.17 11.62 -5.05
C LEU A 359 1.88 11.29 -5.79
N VAL A 360 1.27 10.18 -5.40
CA VAL A 360 -0.03 9.74 -5.89
C VAL A 360 -0.94 9.45 -4.71
N CYS A 361 -2.17 9.95 -4.77
CA CYS A 361 -3.26 9.60 -3.87
C CYS A 361 -4.37 8.96 -4.71
N SER A 362 -4.46 7.64 -4.74
CA SER A 362 -5.39 6.89 -5.60
C SER A 362 -6.29 5.92 -4.83
N GLY A 363 -6.37 6.07 -3.52
CA GLY A 363 -7.09 5.14 -2.64
C GLY A 363 -6.43 3.76 -2.57
N LEU A 364 -7.16 2.78 -2.01
CA LEU A 364 -6.65 1.42 -1.74
C LEU A 364 -6.70 0.48 -2.95
N GLU A 365 -7.19 0.94 -4.11
CA GLU A 365 -7.26 0.09 -5.28
C GLU A 365 -5.88 -0.03 -5.92
N ASP A 366 -5.42 -1.27 -6.07
CA ASP A 366 -4.17 -1.57 -6.76
C ASP A 366 -4.36 -1.35 -8.27
N ARG A 367 -3.89 -0.20 -8.77
CA ARG A 367 -3.94 0.21 -10.18
C ARG A 367 -2.71 -0.24 -10.97
N THR A 368 -1.82 -1.02 -10.37
CA THR A 368 -0.71 -1.62 -11.10
C THR A 368 -1.22 -2.64 -12.12
N LEU A 369 -0.40 -2.95 -13.13
CA LEU A 369 -0.73 -4.03 -14.09
C LEU A 369 -0.95 -5.37 -13.39
N ALA A 370 -0.27 -5.64 -12.28
CA ALA A 370 -0.47 -6.83 -11.46
C ALA A 370 -1.83 -6.79 -10.75
N GLY A 371 -2.21 -5.66 -10.14
CA GLY A 371 -3.51 -5.49 -9.51
C GLY A 371 -4.68 -5.58 -10.49
N LEU A 372 -4.51 -5.09 -11.72
CA LEU A 372 -5.51 -5.27 -12.78
C LEU A 372 -5.67 -6.73 -13.19
N GLN A 373 -4.58 -7.51 -13.18
CA GLN A 373 -4.64 -8.96 -13.42
C GLN A 373 -5.36 -9.70 -12.30
N ASP A 374 -5.08 -9.37 -11.05
CA ASP A 374 -5.75 -9.94 -9.88
C ASP A 374 -7.25 -9.61 -9.88
N SER A 375 -7.61 -8.39 -10.23
CA SER A 375 -9.02 -7.97 -10.37
C SER A 375 -9.74 -8.74 -11.47
N ALA A 376 -9.06 -9.04 -12.57
CA ALA A 376 -9.64 -9.80 -13.68
C ALA A 376 -9.79 -11.29 -13.36
N VAL A 377 -8.89 -11.86 -12.53
CA VAL A 377 -8.92 -13.27 -12.13
C VAL A 377 -9.95 -13.51 -11.01
N THR A 378 -10.11 -12.55 -10.09
CA THR A 378 -11.07 -12.66 -8.97
C THR A 378 -12.53 -12.52 -9.40
N SER A 379 -12.81 -12.06 -10.62
CA SER A 379 -14.15 -11.64 -11.00
C SER A 379 -15.15 -12.75 -11.35
N SER A 380 -14.79 -14.06 -11.37
CA SER A 380 -15.78 -14.95 -11.98
C SER A 380 -15.79 -16.44 -11.61
N LYS A 381 -14.94 -16.97 -10.76
CA LYS A 381 -15.01 -18.42 -10.48
C LYS A 381 -14.90 -18.75 -9.00
N LEU A 382 -16.01 -19.14 -8.42
CA LEU A 382 -16.02 -19.87 -7.17
C LEU A 382 -15.33 -21.22 -7.40
N THR A 383 -14.10 -21.37 -6.89
CA THR A 383 -13.33 -22.61 -6.99
C THR A 383 -13.24 -23.24 -5.61
N GLY A 384 -13.56 -24.52 -5.51
CA GLY A 384 -13.46 -25.27 -4.25
C GLY A 384 -14.68 -26.14 -3.97
N VAL A 385 -14.80 -26.55 -2.72
CA VAL A 385 -15.94 -27.34 -2.19
C VAL A 385 -16.73 -26.43 -1.27
N TYR A 386 -18.02 -26.35 -1.49
CA TYR A 386 -18.91 -25.46 -0.75
C TYR A 386 -20.06 -26.25 -0.12
N SER A 387 -20.52 -25.79 1.05
CA SER A 387 -21.69 -26.33 1.72
C SER A 387 -22.96 -25.85 1.03
N ALA A 388 -23.94 -26.75 0.88
CA ALA A 388 -25.24 -26.44 0.33
C ALA A 388 -26.34 -27.14 1.18
N ILE A 389 -27.57 -26.60 1.12
CA ILE A 389 -28.74 -27.20 1.77
C ILE A 389 -29.57 -27.90 0.69
N VAL A 390 -29.87 -29.17 0.92
CA VAL A 390 -30.79 -29.90 0.07
C VAL A 390 -32.20 -29.42 0.34
N THR A 391 -32.87 -28.86 -0.65
CA THR A 391 -34.23 -28.31 -0.55
C THR A 391 -35.29 -29.26 -1.12
N ASP A 392 -34.91 -30.10 -2.09
CA ASP A 392 -35.78 -31.10 -2.66
C ASP A 392 -34.98 -32.34 -3.07
N THR A 393 -35.55 -33.49 -2.81
CA THR A 393 -35.01 -34.81 -3.18
C THR A 393 -35.82 -35.53 -4.26
N GLU A 394 -36.96 -34.92 -4.69
CA GLU A 394 -37.79 -35.48 -5.75
C GLU A 394 -37.29 -35.03 -7.11
N ASP A 395 -36.62 -35.93 -7.81
CA ASP A 395 -36.12 -35.68 -9.16
C ASP A 395 -37.20 -36.07 -10.18
N PRO A 396 -37.79 -35.08 -10.93
CA PRO A 396 -38.82 -35.35 -11.90
C PRO A 396 -38.40 -36.28 -13.05
N GLU A 397 -37.08 -36.37 -13.30
CA GLU A 397 -36.51 -37.25 -14.34
C GLU A 397 -35.99 -38.59 -13.78
N ALA A 398 -36.15 -38.82 -12.47
CA ALA A 398 -35.73 -40.04 -11.77
C ALA A 398 -34.24 -40.40 -11.96
N MET A 399 -33.36 -39.41 -12.15
CA MET A 399 -31.92 -39.60 -12.30
C MET A 399 -31.14 -39.54 -10.98
N GLY A 400 -31.84 -39.33 -9.85
CA GLY A 400 -31.24 -39.27 -8.52
C GLY A 400 -30.56 -37.93 -8.19
N ARG A 401 -30.98 -36.86 -8.86
CA ARG A 401 -30.52 -35.50 -8.58
C ARG A 401 -31.26 -34.94 -7.36
N VAL A 402 -30.66 -33.95 -6.74
CA VAL A 402 -31.24 -33.17 -5.63
C VAL A 402 -31.18 -31.68 -5.95
N LEU A 403 -32.19 -30.93 -5.51
CA LEU A 403 -32.22 -29.49 -5.59
C LEU A 403 -31.41 -28.89 -4.44
N LEU A 404 -30.47 -28.00 -4.74
CA LEU A 404 -29.59 -27.39 -3.74
C LEU A 404 -29.85 -25.90 -3.64
N SER A 405 -29.93 -25.40 -2.42
CA SER A 405 -29.89 -23.97 -2.10
C SER A 405 -28.50 -23.63 -1.54
N PHE A 406 -28.00 -22.46 -1.93
CA PHE A 406 -26.76 -21.91 -1.46
C PHE A 406 -27.01 -20.57 -0.75
N PRO A 407 -27.41 -20.57 0.53
CA PRO A 407 -27.82 -19.34 1.24
C PRO A 407 -26.69 -18.30 1.35
N TRP A 408 -25.46 -18.75 1.34
CA TRP A 408 -24.29 -17.90 1.30
C TRP A 408 -24.07 -17.22 -0.07
N LEU A 409 -24.64 -17.74 -1.14
CA LEU A 409 -24.55 -17.16 -2.49
C LEU A 409 -25.70 -16.19 -2.74
N SER A 410 -26.92 -16.64 -2.52
CA SER A 410 -28.16 -15.86 -2.70
C SER A 410 -29.31 -16.52 -1.92
N GLU A 411 -30.22 -15.70 -1.40
CA GLU A 411 -31.42 -16.18 -0.71
C GLU A 411 -32.39 -16.89 -1.64
N THR A 412 -32.35 -16.56 -2.92
CA THR A 412 -33.31 -17.03 -3.92
C THR A 412 -32.74 -18.01 -4.93
N TYR A 413 -31.43 -18.17 -4.99
CA TYR A 413 -30.79 -19.05 -5.95
C TYR A 413 -30.87 -20.51 -5.50
N VAL A 414 -31.36 -21.35 -6.38
CA VAL A 414 -31.36 -22.82 -6.26
C VAL A 414 -30.68 -23.43 -7.48
N SER A 415 -30.04 -24.59 -7.30
CA SER A 415 -29.40 -25.29 -8.42
C SER A 415 -30.44 -25.69 -9.46
N PRO A 416 -30.10 -25.73 -10.74
CA PRO A 416 -30.98 -26.23 -11.80
C PRO A 416 -31.22 -27.71 -11.67
#